data_00439ee4743f73267f247b68fdcb948d
#
_entry.id   00439ee4743f73267f247b68fdcb948d
#
_cell.length_a   1.000
_cell.length_b   1.000
_cell.length_c   1.000
_cell.angle_alpha   90.00
_cell.angle_beta   90.00
_cell.angle_gamma   90.00
#
_symmetry.space_group_name_H-M   'P 1'
#
loop_
_entity.id
_entity.type
_entity.pdbx_description
1 polymer ?
#
loop_
_entity_poly.entity_id
_entity_poly.type
_entity_poly.pdbx_seq_one_letter_code
_entity_poly.pdbx_strand_id
1 'polypeptide(L)'
;MSISWGYSPKIEKYIPLADFPADKYLIIARQAIENLGWSLSHISESGLIAYTPISFQSYSEEVSIRIHGNFAVVKSECVGIQMWFNDYGKNDLNLEKFFHEFEYVQYHLQNIWDESLATFHALIATQDYTYFEKAPLTAKNKIKNILYLFFPQKGYLVTPILVILNVLHYGFTLLFIAAVLKLRAQNSLIPEVITNAYLNIGANNRELVLEGHYWRLITHQFVHLGLSHLFFNMYALVYIGLMVEHKLGSLKFLITYLLSGICGGLVSLIFHKYGFMAGASGAIMGVFGAFMALILSKAFEKNANKSLLISTILVTAIMLLNGINGKVDNSAHIGGLISGFVICYVLFNEKLWRWKITTNWQYGLTGIIVLIFSAIVLIFAPNYQNRKFYKLQFQFEQNSFDFNKVYSIPYDLSKAEKVKTIEQYGIRLWQKNKQIVAEMHKLNLEEKESYRRDFDGKITNLAIKISSLLRKEYLEESSKYRYEIEQLTDEVNNIRSEAGASEYKW
;
A
#
# COMPACT_ATOMS: atom_id res chain seq x y z
N MET A 1 5.72 20.42 29.95
CA MET A 1 4.91 19.62 29.01
C MET A 1 5.34 18.17 29.05
N SER A 2 4.48 17.28 29.49
CA SER A 2 4.69 15.85 29.39
C SER A 2 4.21 15.35 28.02
N ILE A 3 4.94 14.41 27.42
CA ILE A 3 4.60 13.79 26.14
C ILE A 3 3.99 12.43 26.42
N SER A 4 2.79 12.18 25.91
CA SER A 4 2.16 10.87 26.03
C SER A 4 2.39 10.01 24.80
N TRP A 5 2.57 8.70 25.01
CA TRP A 5 2.85 7.71 24.00
C TRP A 5 1.82 6.59 24.04
N GLY A 6 1.47 6.08 22.89
CA GLY A 6 0.56 4.93 22.76
C GLY A 6 -0.26 4.97 21.51
N TYR A 7 -1.05 3.91 21.29
CA TYR A 7 -1.97 3.85 20.16
C TYR A 7 -2.97 5.03 20.13
N SER A 8 -3.42 5.45 21.31
CA SER A 8 -4.17 6.66 21.51
C SER A 8 -3.51 7.45 22.63
N PRO A 9 -2.59 8.36 22.31
CA PRO A 9 -1.91 9.17 23.31
C PRO A 9 -2.91 9.96 24.14
N LYS A 10 -2.82 9.85 25.46
CA LYS A 10 -3.74 10.49 26.40
C LYS A 10 -3.06 10.85 27.70
N ILE A 11 -3.62 11.84 28.37
CA ILE A 11 -3.30 12.20 29.76
C ILE A 11 -4.60 12.24 30.55
N GLU A 12 -4.57 11.64 31.73
CA GLU A 12 -5.70 11.62 32.68
C GLU A 12 -5.26 12.22 34.02
N LYS A 13 -6.11 13.07 34.61
CA LYS A 13 -5.96 13.62 35.96
C LYS A 13 -7.18 13.26 36.80
N TYR A 14 -6.91 12.82 38.02
CA TYR A 14 -7.93 12.45 39.00
C TYR A 14 -8.05 13.57 40.02
N ILE A 15 -9.17 14.25 40.07
CA ILE A 15 -9.45 15.40 40.93
C ILE A 15 -10.44 14.97 42.02
N PRO A 16 -10.03 14.95 43.29
CA PRO A 16 -10.96 14.66 44.38
C PRO A 16 -12.01 15.77 44.52
N LEU A 17 -13.27 15.39 44.55
CA LEU A 17 -14.39 16.34 44.69
C LEU A 17 -14.60 16.77 46.18
N ALA A 18 -14.21 15.90 47.12
CA ALA A 18 -14.51 16.08 48.56
C ALA A 18 -16.03 16.38 48.75
N ASP A 19 -16.36 17.53 49.33
CA ASP A 19 -17.74 17.96 49.54
C ASP A 19 -18.29 18.83 48.39
N PHE A 20 -17.54 18.96 47.25
CA PHE A 20 -17.97 19.78 46.12
C PHE A 20 -19.00 19.02 45.27
N PRO A 21 -20.20 19.56 45.05
CA PRO A 21 -21.23 18.85 44.29
C PRO A 21 -20.83 18.56 42.85
N ALA A 22 -21.10 17.33 42.40
CA ALA A 22 -20.75 16.86 41.07
C ALA A 22 -21.41 17.66 39.91
N ASP A 23 -22.67 18.06 40.09
CA ASP A 23 -23.41 18.89 39.15
C ASP A 23 -22.77 20.28 38.98
N LYS A 24 -22.37 20.91 40.08
CA LYS A 24 -21.62 22.17 40.05
C LYS A 24 -20.28 22.04 39.36
N TYR A 25 -19.58 20.93 39.60
CA TYR A 25 -18.31 20.65 38.88
C TYR A 25 -18.51 20.57 37.36
N LEU A 26 -19.57 19.88 36.94
CA LEU A 26 -19.87 19.74 35.50
C LEU A 26 -20.36 21.04 34.86
N ILE A 27 -21.06 21.91 35.61
CA ILE A 27 -21.44 23.24 35.14
C ILE A 27 -20.23 24.13 34.92
N ILE A 28 -19.29 24.18 35.88
CA ILE A 28 -18.04 24.92 35.72
C ILE A 28 -17.24 24.38 34.54
N ALA A 29 -17.12 23.06 34.49
CA ALA A 29 -16.37 22.38 33.40
C ALA A 29 -16.98 22.68 32.01
N ARG A 30 -18.31 22.69 31.88
CA ARG A 30 -19.01 23.08 30.67
C ARG A 30 -18.68 24.51 30.26
N GLN A 31 -18.81 25.47 31.20
CA GLN A 31 -18.52 26.87 30.92
C GLN A 31 -17.05 27.09 30.53
N ALA A 32 -16.13 26.43 31.22
CA ALA A 32 -14.68 26.47 30.85
C ALA A 32 -14.43 25.97 29.43
N ILE A 33 -15.09 24.87 29.03
CA ILE A 33 -15.01 24.32 27.66
C ILE A 33 -15.54 25.33 26.63
N GLU A 34 -16.69 25.97 26.92
CA GLU A 34 -17.28 26.98 26.04
C GLU A 34 -16.37 28.22 25.90
N ASN A 35 -15.79 28.70 26.98
CA ASN A 35 -14.86 29.84 27.02
C ASN A 35 -13.57 29.53 26.22
N LEU A 36 -13.07 28.30 26.28
CA LEU A 36 -11.91 27.84 25.49
C LEU A 36 -12.22 27.67 24.00
N GLY A 37 -13.47 27.85 23.59
CA GLY A 37 -13.91 27.65 22.21
C GLY A 37 -13.89 26.17 21.79
N TRP A 38 -13.94 25.24 22.72
CA TRP A 38 -14.05 23.82 22.45
C TRP A 38 -15.48 23.41 22.16
N SER A 39 -15.65 22.45 21.23
CA SER A 39 -16.99 22.02 20.80
C SER A 39 -17.56 21.00 21.77
N LEU A 40 -18.52 21.40 22.61
CA LEU A 40 -19.25 20.46 23.47
C LEU A 40 -20.04 19.47 22.62
N SER A 41 -19.87 18.18 22.86
CA SER A 41 -20.46 17.11 22.09
C SER A 41 -21.51 16.33 22.84
N HIS A 42 -21.27 16.10 24.13
CA HIS A 42 -22.20 15.38 24.99
C HIS A 42 -22.08 15.90 26.43
N ILE A 43 -23.21 15.90 27.14
CA ILE A 43 -23.26 16.19 28.54
C ILE A 43 -24.33 15.31 29.21
N SER A 44 -24.01 14.82 30.42
CA SER A 44 -24.91 14.00 31.23
C SER A 44 -24.67 14.30 32.72
N GLU A 45 -25.45 13.72 33.60
CA GLU A 45 -25.24 13.82 35.06
C GLU A 45 -23.90 13.21 35.50
N SER A 46 -23.36 12.28 34.73
CA SER A 46 -22.10 11.56 35.07
C SER A 46 -20.87 12.10 34.34
N GLY A 47 -21.00 13.08 33.42
CA GLY A 47 -19.89 13.66 32.73
C GLY A 47 -20.19 14.39 31.42
N LEU A 48 -19.16 14.87 30.78
CA LEU A 48 -19.24 15.57 29.50
C LEU A 48 -18.07 15.20 28.59
N ILE A 49 -18.27 15.41 27.28
CA ILE A 49 -17.27 15.23 26.25
C ILE A 49 -17.26 16.45 25.34
N ALA A 50 -16.08 16.96 25.05
CA ALA A 50 -15.85 18.05 24.13
C ALA A 50 -14.66 17.76 23.22
N TYR A 51 -14.56 18.50 22.10
CA TYR A 51 -13.47 18.38 21.13
C TYR A 51 -12.77 19.71 20.98
N THR A 52 -11.43 19.66 20.99
CA THR A 52 -10.59 20.83 20.75
C THR A 52 -10.64 21.24 19.27
N PRO A 53 -10.34 22.50 18.91
CA PRO A 53 -10.18 22.92 17.53
C PRO A 53 -9.10 22.11 16.80
N ILE A 54 -9.26 21.95 15.48
CA ILE A 54 -8.30 21.23 14.64
C ILE A 54 -6.96 21.97 14.62
N SER A 55 -5.88 21.23 14.85
CA SER A 55 -4.49 21.72 14.78
C SER A 55 -3.64 20.85 13.87
N PHE A 56 -2.51 21.39 13.37
CA PHE A 56 -1.56 20.63 12.57
C PHE A 56 -0.82 19.56 13.36
N GLN A 57 -0.72 19.69 14.69
CA GLN A 57 0.07 18.78 15.51
C GLN A 57 -0.64 17.47 15.83
N SER A 58 -1.96 17.53 16.06
CA SER A 58 -2.71 16.39 16.61
C SER A 58 -4.12 16.28 16.06
N TYR A 59 -4.45 17.09 15.06
CA TYR A 59 -5.76 17.23 14.41
C TYR A 59 -6.85 17.74 15.35
N SER A 60 -7.20 17.02 16.42
CA SER A 60 -8.13 17.41 17.49
C SER A 60 -8.02 16.40 18.64
N GLU A 61 -8.31 16.83 19.85
CA GLU A 61 -8.37 15.97 21.02
C GLU A 61 -9.80 15.89 21.56
N GLU A 62 -10.17 14.71 22.04
CA GLU A 62 -11.35 14.51 22.87
C GLU A 62 -10.98 14.82 24.31
N VAL A 63 -11.63 15.82 24.89
CA VAL A 63 -11.54 16.12 26.31
C VAL A 63 -12.80 15.58 26.98
N SER A 64 -12.62 14.61 27.85
CA SER A 64 -13.72 13.98 28.59
C SER A 64 -13.56 14.18 30.09
N ILE A 65 -14.67 14.51 30.74
CA ILE A 65 -14.76 14.65 32.18
C ILE A 65 -15.80 13.66 32.65
N ARG A 66 -15.47 12.80 33.62
CA ARG A 66 -16.37 11.79 34.15
C ARG A 66 -16.33 11.79 35.65
N ILE A 67 -17.50 11.74 36.26
CA ILE A 67 -17.65 11.62 37.69
C ILE A 67 -17.66 10.14 38.06
N HIS A 68 -16.74 9.73 38.92
CA HIS A 68 -16.63 8.38 39.46
C HIS A 68 -16.54 8.45 40.99
N GLY A 69 -17.67 8.21 41.67
CA GLY A 69 -17.75 8.36 43.12
C GLY A 69 -17.35 9.77 43.53
N ASN A 70 -16.31 9.87 44.35
CA ASN A 70 -15.83 11.16 44.90
C ASN A 70 -14.67 11.77 44.06
N PHE A 71 -14.54 11.38 42.80
CA PHE A 71 -13.50 11.90 41.89
C PHE A 71 -14.11 12.39 40.57
N ALA A 72 -13.58 13.50 40.05
CA ALA A 72 -13.71 13.86 38.65
C ALA A 72 -12.46 13.39 37.90
N VAL A 73 -12.63 12.56 36.88
CA VAL A 73 -11.56 12.11 35.97
C VAL A 73 -11.58 12.98 34.74
N VAL A 74 -10.57 13.82 34.57
CA VAL A 74 -10.39 14.72 33.43
C VAL A 74 -9.35 14.12 32.51
N LYS A 75 -9.72 13.82 31.27
CA LYS A 75 -8.89 13.18 30.27
C LYS A 75 -8.82 14.00 28.99
N SER A 76 -7.64 14.16 28.42
CA SER A 76 -7.44 14.61 27.02
C SER A 76 -6.79 13.49 26.20
N GLU A 77 -7.36 13.17 25.04
CA GLU A 77 -6.96 12.04 24.20
C GLU A 77 -7.04 12.40 22.71
N CYS A 78 -6.00 12.09 21.92
CA CYS A 78 -5.97 12.38 20.50
C CYS A 78 -7.01 11.57 19.70
N VAL A 79 -7.78 12.25 18.85
CA VAL A 79 -8.86 11.65 18.02
C VAL A 79 -8.30 11.09 16.72
N GLY A 80 -7.54 11.90 15.97
CA GLY A 80 -7.03 11.58 14.64
C GLY A 80 -5.90 10.56 14.65
N ILE A 81 -5.40 10.25 13.44
CA ILE A 81 -4.25 9.37 13.25
C ILE A 81 -2.98 10.09 13.70
N GLN A 82 -2.34 9.63 14.78
CA GLN A 82 -1.10 10.21 15.29
C GLN A 82 0.11 9.49 14.72
N MET A 83 0.95 10.23 14.00
CA MET A 83 2.23 9.68 13.53
C MET A 83 3.14 9.40 14.73
N TRP A 84 3.79 8.24 14.70
CA TRP A 84 4.71 7.77 15.74
C TRP A 84 4.11 7.58 17.14
N PHE A 85 2.77 7.39 17.23
CA PHE A 85 2.06 7.16 18.51
C PHE A 85 2.33 8.22 19.59
N ASN A 86 2.47 9.49 19.21
CA ASN A 86 2.89 10.58 20.07
C ASN A 86 1.94 11.78 19.94
N ASP A 87 1.62 12.46 21.05
CA ASP A 87 0.76 13.65 21.10
C ASP A 87 1.52 14.99 21.07
N TYR A 88 2.83 14.94 20.99
CA TYR A 88 3.69 16.15 21.00
C TYR A 88 3.42 17.09 22.18
N GLY A 89 2.98 16.56 23.34
CA GLY A 89 2.64 17.32 24.54
C GLY A 89 1.29 18.05 24.49
N LYS A 90 0.48 17.78 23.46
CA LYS A 90 -0.79 18.51 23.27
C LYS A 90 -1.83 18.19 24.33
N ASN A 91 -1.90 16.92 24.78
CA ASN A 91 -2.83 16.53 25.83
C ASN A 91 -2.53 17.22 27.16
N ASP A 92 -1.26 17.36 27.53
CA ASP A 92 -0.84 18.09 28.73
C ASP A 92 -1.24 19.57 28.67
N LEU A 93 -0.95 20.21 27.54
CA LEU A 93 -1.32 21.60 27.30
C LEU A 93 -2.84 21.83 27.37
N ASN A 94 -3.63 20.89 26.87
CA ASN A 94 -5.08 21.00 26.93
C ASN A 94 -5.59 20.92 28.37
N LEU A 95 -5.04 19.99 29.17
CA LEU A 95 -5.42 19.89 30.57
C LEU A 95 -4.98 21.14 31.37
N GLU A 96 -3.80 21.69 31.10
CA GLU A 96 -3.33 22.94 31.71
C GLU A 96 -4.28 24.09 31.40
N LYS A 97 -4.64 24.31 30.15
CA LYS A 97 -5.61 25.33 29.72
C LYS A 97 -6.98 25.12 30.37
N PHE A 98 -7.45 23.87 30.41
CA PHE A 98 -8.74 23.54 31.02
C PHE A 98 -8.78 23.88 32.49
N PHE A 99 -7.76 23.50 33.27
CA PHE A 99 -7.77 23.78 34.72
C PHE A 99 -7.61 25.26 35.03
N HIS A 100 -6.82 25.99 34.25
CA HIS A 100 -6.70 27.44 34.39
C HIS A 100 -8.07 28.13 34.15
N GLU A 101 -8.79 27.75 33.09
CA GLU A 101 -10.10 28.30 32.78
C GLU A 101 -11.17 27.83 33.77
N PHE A 102 -11.07 26.59 34.27
CA PHE A 102 -11.96 26.04 35.29
C PHE A 102 -11.90 26.86 36.59
N GLU A 103 -10.69 27.19 37.06
CA GLU A 103 -10.48 28.03 38.24
C GLU A 103 -11.07 29.44 38.02
N TYR A 104 -10.85 30.04 36.87
CA TYR A 104 -11.42 31.33 36.50
C TYR A 104 -12.97 31.30 36.55
N VAL A 105 -13.60 30.32 35.92
CA VAL A 105 -15.06 30.17 35.87
C VAL A 105 -15.60 29.86 37.25
N GLN A 106 -14.97 29.04 38.06
CA GLN A 106 -15.37 28.72 39.43
C GLN A 106 -15.50 29.97 40.29
N TYR A 107 -14.57 30.92 40.14
CA TYR A 107 -14.62 32.18 40.85
C TYR A 107 -15.81 33.06 40.43
N HIS A 108 -16.14 33.11 39.14
CA HIS A 108 -17.17 34.01 38.61
C HIS A 108 -18.61 33.47 38.69
N LEU A 109 -18.82 32.15 38.78
CA LEU A 109 -20.16 31.54 38.83
C LEU A 109 -20.81 31.51 40.21
N GLN A 110 -20.14 32.00 41.26
CA GLN A 110 -20.60 31.85 42.64
C GLN A 110 -21.95 32.46 42.90
N ASN A 111 -22.40 33.44 42.10
CA ASN A 111 -23.63 34.19 42.34
C ASN A 111 -24.86 33.78 41.44
N ILE A 112 -24.67 32.80 40.52
CA ILE A 112 -25.71 32.44 39.50
C ILE A 112 -25.97 30.93 39.43
N TRP A 113 -25.85 30.23 40.57
CA TRP A 113 -25.96 28.77 40.62
C TRP A 113 -27.34 28.24 40.20
N ASP A 114 -28.43 28.84 40.65
CA ASP A 114 -29.78 28.33 40.39
C ASP A 114 -30.14 28.39 38.91
N GLU A 115 -29.79 29.47 38.22
CA GLU A 115 -30.00 29.62 36.78
C GLU A 115 -29.12 28.63 35.97
N SER A 116 -27.88 28.47 36.41
CA SER A 116 -26.93 27.56 35.80
C SER A 116 -27.35 26.09 35.94
N LEU A 117 -27.90 25.70 37.09
CA LEU A 117 -28.45 24.37 37.33
C LEU A 117 -29.69 24.10 36.49
N ALA A 118 -30.61 25.03 36.39
CA ALA A 118 -31.81 24.89 35.52
C ALA A 118 -31.41 24.70 34.06
N THR A 119 -30.47 25.49 33.57
CA THR A 119 -29.94 25.38 32.21
C THR A 119 -29.23 24.04 31.97
N PHE A 120 -28.48 23.55 32.93
CA PHE A 120 -27.77 22.26 32.87
C PHE A 120 -28.75 21.09 32.76
N HIS A 121 -29.79 21.04 33.60
CA HIS A 121 -30.81 19.98 33.54
C HIS A 121 -31.64 20.02 32.23
N ALA A 122 -32.01 21.22 31.76
CA ALA A 122 -32.67 21.37 30.47
C ALA A 122 -31.83 20.83 29.30
N LEU A 123 -30.52 21.07 29.33
CA LEU A 123 -29.61 20.58 28.28
C LEU A 123 -29.46 19.07 28.31
N ILE A 124 -29.31 18.45 29.48
CA ILE A 124 -29.22 16.99 29.64
C ILE A 124 -30.46 16.30 29.05
N ALA A 125 -31.65 16.85 29.31
CA ALA A 125 -32.92 16.29 28.84
C ALA A 125 -33.02 16.20 27.30
N THR A 126 -32.20 16.95 26.55
CA THR A 126 -32.18 16.97 25.08
C THR A 126 -31.12 16.04 24.46
N GLN A 127 -30.31 15.35 25.27
CA GLN A 127 -29.17 14.57 24.76
C GLN A 127 -29.57 13.18 24.23
N ASP A 128 -28.84 12.71 23.23
CA ASP A 128 -28.98 11.36 22.65
C ASP A 128 -28.22 10.32 23.49
N TYR A 129 -28.96 9.38 24.10
CA TYR A 129 -28.39 8.31 24.92
C TYR A 129 -27.50 7.32 24.13
N THR A 130 -27.63 7.25 22.78
CA THR A 130 -26.83 6.38 21.93
C THR A 130 -25.47 6.99 21.57
N TYR A 131 -25.18 8.17 22.09
CA TYR A 131 -23.98 8.93 21.74
C TYR A 131 -22.66 8.15 21.95
N PHE A 132 -22.55 7.47 23.08
CA PHE A 132 -21.31 6.71 23.41
C PHE A 132 -21.04 5.55 22.44
N GLU A 133 -22.03 5.02 21.75
CA GLU A 133 -21.86 3.99 20.72
C GLU A 133 -21.21 4.55 19.45
N LYS A 134 -21.39 5.85 19.18
CA LYS A 134 -20.87 6.56 18.00
C LYS A 134 -19.50 7.16 18.23
N ALA A 135 -19.04 7.26 19.49
CA ALA A 135 -17.77 7.90 19.83
C ALA A 135 -16.59 7.20 19.14
N PRO A 136 -15.67 7.94 18.51
CA PRO A 136 -14.56 7.35 17.74
C PRO A 136 -13.56 6.58 18.63
N LEU A 137 -13.40 6.99 19.88
CA LEU A 137 -12.45 6.40 20.81
C LEU A 137 -12.94 5.11 21.48
N THR A 138 -14.21 4.71 21.27
CA THR A 138 -14.75 3.46 21.86
C THR A 138 -13.92 2.22 21.48
N ALA A 139 -13.45 2.16 20.25
CA ALA A 139 -12.55 1.08 19.79
C ALA A 139 -11.19 1.12 20.48
N LYS A 140 -10.60 2.31 20.60
CA LYS A 140 -9.29 2.55 21.21
C LYS A 140 -9.28 2.22 22.69
N ASN A 141 -10.37 2.51 23.41
CA ASN A 141 -10.50 2.24 24.85
C ASN A 141 -10.46 0.74 25.21
N LYS A 142 -10.66 -0.17 24.22
CA LYS A 142 -10.52 -1.62 24.43
C LYS A 142 -9.07 -2.07 24.43
N ILE A 143 -8.15 -1.26 23.95
CA ILE A 143 -6.73 -1.56 23.89
C ILE A 143 -6.05 -1.04 25.14
N LYS A 144 -5.80 -1.93 26.09
CA LYS A 144 -5.14 -1.60 27.38
C LYS A 144 -3.62 -1.50 27.27
N ASN A 145 -3.02 -2.18 26.29
CA ASN A 145 -1.58 -2.21 26.06
C ASN A 145 -1.32 -2.31 24.55
N ILE A 146 -0.23 -1.72 24.06
CA ILE A 146 0.14 -1.76 22.63
C ILE A 146 0.31 -3.20 22.11
N LEU A 147 0.71 -4.14 22.97
CA LEU A 147 0.82 -5.56 22.61
C LEU A 147 -0.55 -6.17 22.20
N TYR A 148 -1.65 -5.70 22.79
CA TYR A 148 -2.99 -6.19 22.43
C TYR A 148 -3.41 -5.85 20.99
N LEU A 149 -2.70 -4.94 20.32
CA LEU A 149 -2.91 -4.66 18.89
C LEU A 149 -2.57 -5.87 18.00
N PHE A 150 -1.70 -6.74 18.48
CA PHE A 150 -1.22 -7.91 17.73
C PHE A 150 -1.93 -9.21 18.11
N PHE A 151 -2.85 -9.17 19.07
CA PHE A 151 -3.56 -10.35 19.53
C PHE A 151 -5.07 -10.27 19.19
N PRO A 152 -5.64 -11.36 18.63
CA PRO A 152 -7.07 -11.44 18.35
C PRO A 152 -7.92 -11.29 19.62
N GLN A 153 -8.94 -10.42 19.56
CA GLN A 153 -9.90 -10.22 20.66
C GLN A 153 -11.30 -9.96 20.09
N LYS A 154 -12.33 -10.09 20.94
CA LYS A 154 -13.72 -9.90 20.52
C LYS A 154 -13.95 -8.49 19.94
N GLY A 155 -14.35 -8.43 18.65
CA GLY A 155 -14.57 -7.18 17.91
C GLY A 155 -13.30 -6.57 17.29
N TYR A 156 -12.16 -7.29 17.37
CA TYR A 156 -10.89 -6.98 16.73
C TYR A 156 -10.12 -8.28 16.50
N LEU A 157 -10.55 -9.05 15.51
CA LEU A 157 -10.05 -10.40 15.25
C LEU A 157 -9.21 -10.48 13.98
N VAL A 158 -9.70 -9.88 12.89
CA VAL A 158 -9.13 -10.06 11.56
C VAL A 158 -7.84 -9.27 11.38
N THR A 159 -7.78 -8.04 11.87
CA THR A 159 -6.57 -7.22 11.76
C THR A 159 -5.33 -7.90 12.36
N PRO A 160 -5.33 -8.40 13.61
CA PRO A 160 -4.19 -9.14 14.15
C PRO A 160 -3.84 -10.40 13.35
N ILE A 161 -4.85 -11.15 12.89
CA ILE A 161 -4.63 -12.34 12.07
C ILE A 161 -3.93 -11.98 10.76
N LEU A 162 -4.36 -10.92 10.07
CA LEU A 162 -3.70 -10.44 8.86
C LEU A 162 -2.25 -10.02 9.11
N VAL A 163 -1.98 -9.35 10.24
CA VAL A 163 -0.61 -8.98 10.64
C VAL A 163 0.25 -10.24 10.82
N ILE A 164 -0.24 -11.23 11.58
CA ILE A 164 0.48 -12.49 11.82
C ILE A 164 0.75 -13.21 10.49
N LEU A 165 -0.26 -13.33 9.61
CA LEU A 165 -0.11 -13.98 8.31
C LEU A 165 0.94 -13.29 7.43
N ASN A 166 0.96 -11.96 7.40
CA ASN A 166 1.97 -11.20 6.65
C ASN A 166 3.38 -11.40 7.20
N VAL A 167 3.55 -11.40 8.53
CA VAL A 167 4.85 -11.64 9.18
C VAL A 167 5.34 -13.07 8.91
N LEU A 168 4.46 -14.07 9.05
CA LEU A 168 4.81 -15.47 8.76
C LEU A 168 5.15 -15.69 7.29
N HIS A 169 4.37 -15.08 6.37
CA HIS A 169 4.64 -15.16 4.94
C HIS A 169 5.98 -14.48 4.58
N TYR A 170 6.31 -13.37 5.23
CA TYR A 170 7.61 -12.71 5.04
C TYR A 170 8.76 -13.60 5.51
N GLY A 171 8.64 -14.21 6.69
CA GLY A 171 9.62 -15.20 7.17
C GLY A 171 9.82 -16.36 6.17
N PHE A 172 8.71 -16.91 5.67
CA PHE A 172 8.75 -17.92 4.61
C PHE A 172 9.45 -17.41 3.34
N THR A 173 9.15 -16.20 2.91
CA THR A 173 9.79 -15.55 1.75
C THR A 173 11.32 -15.49 1.89
N LEU A 174 11.82 -15.07 3.06
CA LEU A 174 13.26 -15.01 3.32
C LEU A 174 13.92 -16.38 3.23
N LEU A 175 13.31 -17.40 3.84
CA LEU A 175 13.83 -18.78 3.80
C LEU A 175 13.81 -19.34 2.38
N PHE A 176 12.73 -19.10 1.63
CA PHE A 176 12.59 -19.55 0.25
C PHE A 176 13.64 -18.90 -0.66
N ILE A 177 13.84 -17.58 -0.59
CA ILE A 177 14.85 -16.87 -1.38
C ILE A 177 16.25 -17.36 -1.02
N ALA A 178 16.57 -17.55 0.26
CA ALA A 178 17.86 -18.08 0.70
C ALA A 178 18.13 -19.48 0.12
N ALA A 179 17.14 -20.37 0.14
CA ALA A 179 17.23 -21.71 -0.44
C ALA A 179 17.45 -21.67 -1.96
N VAL A 180 16.68 -20.82 -2.67
CA VAL A 180 16.79 -20.68 -4.14
C VAL A 180 18.16 -20.11 -4.53
N LEU A 181 18.68 -19.11 -3.81
CA LEU A 181 20.00 -18.55 -4.04
C LEU A 181 21.09 -19.60 -3.83
N LYS A 182 21.02 -20.41 -2.78
CA LYS A 182 21.99 -21.49 -2.53
C LYS A 182 22.02 -22.51 -3.66
N LEU A 183 20.86 -22.81 -4.27
CA LEU A 183 20.74 -23.85 -5.29
C LEU A 183 21.07 -23.35 -6.71
N ARG A 184 20.86 -22.06 -7.02
CA ARG A 184 20.88 -21.54 -8.41
C ARG A 184 21.89 -20.42 -8.66
N ALA A 185 22.52 -19.82 -7.64
CA ALA A 185 23.42 -18.67 -7.81
C ALA A 185 24.69 -18.96 -8.60
N GLN A 186 25.05 -20.23 -8.82
CA GLN A 186 26.25 -20.58 -9.57
C GLN A 186 26.11 -20.40 -11.09
N ASN A 187 24.88 -20.35 -11.64
CA ASN A 187 24.62 -20.40 -13.09
C ASN A 187 23.66 -19.33 -13.63
N SER A 188 23.22 -18.36 -12.81
CA SER A 188 22.19 -17.39 -13.20
C SER A 188 22.44 -16.01 -12.61
N LEU A 189 21.93 -14.96 -13.27
CA LEU A 189 21.98 -13.60 -12.73
C LEU A 189 21.15 -13.52 -11.44
N ILE A 190 21.75 -13.07 -10.34
CA ILE A 190 21.12 -12.98 -9.03
C ILE A 190 19.78 -12.19 -9.06
N PRO A 191 19.67 -11.03 -9.75
CA PRO A 191 18.42 -10.29 -9.84
C PRO A 191 17.28 -11.08 -10.48
N GLU A 192 17.57 -11.87 -11.52
CA GLU A 192 16.55 -12.72 -12.17
C GLU A 192 16.10 -13.86 -11.26
N VAL A 193 17.02 -14.47 -10.52
CA VAL A 193 16.72 -15.53 -9.54
C VAL A 193 15.79 -14.99 -8.45
N ILE A 194 16.05 -13.81 -7.94
CA ILE A 194 15.23 -13.15 -6.92
C ILE A 194 13.86 -12.80 -7.48
N THR A 195 13.78 -12.22 -8.68
CA THR A 195 12.50 -11.88 -9.34
C THR A 195 11.63 -13.14 -9.52
N ASN A 196 12.21 -14.21 -10.04
CA ASN A 196 11.49 -15.47 -10.20
C ASN A 196 11.07 -16.09 -8.87
N ALA A 197 11.85 -15.92 -7.80
CA ALA A 197 11.48 -16.36 -6.46
C ALA A 197 10.22 -15.61 -5.98
N TYR A 198 10.15 -14.28 -6.10
CA TYR A 198 8.97 -13.51 -5.75
C TYR A 198 7.74 -13.91 -6.57
N LEU A 199 7.88 -14.13 -7.87
CA LEU A 199 6.80 -14.63 -8.71
C LEU A 199 6.31 -16.02 -8.27
N ASN A 200 7.21 -16.91 -7.87
CA ASN A 200 6.85 -18.26 -7.41
C ASN A 200 6.10 -18.27 -6.09
N ILE A 201 6.39 -17.33 -5.18
CA ILE A 201 5.67 -17.21 -3.89
C ILE A 201 4.38 -16.38 -3.98
N GLY A 202 4.01 -15.91 -5.16
CA GLY A 202 2.67 -15.35 -5.37
C GLY A 202 2.61 -13.84 -5.62
N ALA A 203 3.72 -13.18 -5.95
CA ALA A 203 3.69 -11.81 -6.42
C ALA A 203 2.80 -11.66 -7.67
N ASN A 204 2.09 -10.53 -7.80
CA ASN A 204 1.22 -10.24 -8.93
C ASN A 204 2.05 -9.83 -10.15
N ASN A 205 1.69 -10.33 -11.32
CA ASN A 205 2.32 -9.99 -12.58
C ASN A 205 1.27 -10.07 -13.69
N ARG A 206 1.22 -9.05 -14.55
CA ARG A 206 0.22 -8.93 -15.61
C ARG A 206 0.13 -10.16 -16.50
N GLU A 207 1.24 -10.60 -17.07
CA GLU A 207 1.28 -11.72 -18.01
C GLU A 207 0.76 -13.00 -17.36
N LEU A 208 1.24 -13.31 -16.15
CA LEU A 208 0.82 -14.51 -15.43
C LEU A 208 -0.67 -14.49 -15.08
N VAL A 209 -1.22 -13.34 -14.69
CA VAL A 209 -2.66 -13.23 -14.40
C VAL A 209 -3.46 -13.42 -15.69
N LEU A 210 -3.05 -12.82 -16.82
CA LEU A 210 -3.70 -12.99 -18.11
C LEU A 210 -3.54 -14.42 -18.68
N GLU A 211 -2.51 -15.15 -18.26
CA GLU A 211 -2.32 -16.59 -18.52
C GLU A 211 -3.21 -17.50 -17.63
N GLY A 212 -4.03 -16.91 -16.73
CA GLY A 212 -4.98 -17.64 -15.88
C GLY A 212 -4.53 -17.85 -14.42
N HIS A 213 -3.39 -17.31 -14.00
CA HIS A 213 -2.90 -17.41 -12.62
C HIS A 213 -3.62 -16.40 -11.70
N TYR A 214 -4.96 -16.40 -11.68
CA TYR A 214 -5.81 -15.43 -10.94
C TYR A 214 -5.61 -15.45 -9.43
N TRP A 215 -5.13 -16.56 -8.84
CA TRP A 215 -4.80 -16.65 -7.43
C TRP A 215 -3.79 -15.59 -6.95
N ARG A 216 -2.97 -15.06 -7.88
CA ARG A 216 -2.02 -14.00 -7.60
C ARG A 216 -2.67 -12.69 -7.16
N LEU A 217 -3.92 -12.44 -7.57
CA LEU A 217 -4.70 -11.29 -7.12
C LEU A 217 -5.01 -11.32 -5.61
N ILE A 218 -4.90 -12.49 -4.98
CA ILE A 218 -5.04 -12.65 -3.53
C ILE A 218 -3.66 -12.72 -2.87
N THR A 219 -2.77 -13.57 -3.36
CA THR A 219 -1.52 -13.89 -2.67
C THR A 219 -0.52 -12.73 -2.63
N HIS A 220 -0.50 -11.86 -3.67
CA HIS A 220 0.39 -10.71 -3.69
C HIS A 220 0.21 -9.78 -2.49
N GLN A 221 -0.98 -9.76 -1.88
CA GLN A 221 -1.30 -8.96 -0.70
C GLN A 221 -0.48 -9.37 0.54
N PHE A 222 0.12 -10.56 0.53
CA PHE A 222 0.93 -11.09 1.62
C PHE A 222 2.43 -11.07 1.32
N VAL A 223 2.83 -10.86 0.08
CA VAL A 223 4.24 -10.81 -0.33
C VAL A 223 4.84 -9.44 -0.02
N HIS A 224 6.00 -9.41 0.65
CA HIS A 224 6.71 -8.16 0.98
C HIS A 224 8.17 -8.19 0.54
N LEU A 225 8.64 -7.09 -0.09
CA LEU A 225 9.96 -6.99 -0.72
C LEU A 225 11.10 -6.66 0.26
N GLY A 226 10.77 -6.29 1.50
CA GLY A 226 11.76 -5.94 2.50
C GLY A 226 11.13 -5.65 3.86
N LEU A 227 11.96 -5.64 4.91
CA LEU A 227 11.51 -5.45 6.29
C LEU A 227 10.84 -4.09 6.51
N SER A 228 11.37 -3.01 5.94
CA SER A 228 10.75 -1.69 6.04
C SER A 228 9.37 -1.64 5.36
N HIS A 229 9.22 -2.30 4.19
CA HIS A 229 7.96 -2.40 3.49
C HIS A 229 6.91 -3.17 4.32
N LEU A 230 7.29 -4.30 4.91
CA LEU A 230 6.43 -5.04 5.84
C LEU A 230 6.05 -4.17 7.05
N PHE A 231 7.05 -3.55 7.70
CA PHE A 231 6.83 -2.74 8.90
C PHE A 231 5.81 -1.61 8.67
N PHE A 232 5.99 -0.81 7.63
CA PHE A 232 5.05 0.30 7.35
C PHE A 232 3.66 -0.17 6.95
N ASN A 233 3.55 -1.29 6.23
CA ASN A 233 2.26 -1.90 5.93
C ASN A 233 1.55 -2.39 7.20
N MET A 234 2.24 -3.10 8.08
CA MET A 234 1.64 -3.61 9.33
C MET A 234 1.29 -2.46 10.28
N TYR A 235 2.13 -1.45 10.35
CA TYR A 235 1.84 -0.22 11.10
C TYR A 235 0.54 0.44 10.62
N ALA A 236 0.40 0.67 9.31
CA ALA A 236 -0.79 1.27 8.73
C ALA A 236 -2.03 0.37 8.93
N LEU A 237 -1.89 -0.94 8.74
CA LEU A 237 -2.97 -1.91 8.92
C LEU A 237 -3.49 -1.94 10.36
N VAL A 238 -2.61 -2.03 11.36
CA VAL A 238 -2.98 -2.01 12.77
C VAL A 238 -3.70 -0.71 13.11
N TYR A 239 -3.20 0.40 12.60
CA TYR A 239 -3.72 1.71 12.92
C TYR A 239 -5.13 1.94 12.41
N ILE A 240 -5.35 1.73 11.11
CA ILE A 240 -6.67 1.96 10.51
C ILE A 240 -7.61 0.78 10.71
N GLY A 241 -7.07 -0.44 10.77
CA GLY A 241 -7.82 -1.68 10.91
C GLY A 241 -8.66 -1.72 12.18
N LEU A 242 -8.11 -1.28 13.32
CA LEU A 242 -8.86 -1.21 14.56
C LEU A 242 -10.13 -0.36 14.42
N MET A 243 -10.03 0.81 13.81
CA MET A 243 -11.15 1.74 13.66
C MET A 243 -12.22 1.18 12.72
N VAL A 244 -11.81 0.60 11.60
CA VAL A 244 -12.72 0.08 10.57
C VAL A 244 -13.34 -1.26 11.01
N GLU A 245 -12.55 -2.21 11.50
CA GLU A 245 -13.05 -3.51 11.94
C GLU A 245 -14.06 -3.39 13.08
N HIS A 246 -13.80 -2.48 14.04
CA HIS A 246 -14.72 -2.24 15.15
C HIS A 246 -16.10 -1.77 14.68
N LYS A 247 -16.17 -0.90 13.66
CA LYS A 247 -17.44 -0.33 13.15
C LYS A 247 -18.11 -1.25 12.13
N LEU A 248 -17.32 -1.91 11.29
CA LEU A 248 -17.85 -2.72 10.19
C LEU A 248 -18.16 -4.17 10.61
N GLY A 249 -17.49 -4.64 11.67
CA GLY A 249 -17.45 -6.05 12.09
C GLY A 249 -16.42 -6.87 11.30
N SER A 250 -15.92 -7.95 11.90
CA SER A 250 -14.78 -8.70 11.39
C SER A 250 -15.00 -9.29 9.99
N LEU A 251 -16.18 -9.84 9.69
CA LEU A 251 -16.43 -10.45 8.37
C LEU A 251 -16.50 -9.40 7.24
N LYS A 252 -17.24 -8.31 7.44
CA LYS A 252 -17.34 -7.24 6.45
C LYS A 252 -15.97 -6.56 6.25
N PHE A 253 -15.19 -6.43 7.32
CA PHE A 253 -13.82 -5.92 7.26
C PHE A 253 -12.91 -6.83 6.41
N LEU A 254 -12.93 -8.16 6.64
CA LEU A 254 -12.15 -9.13 5.86
C LEU A 254 -12.50 -9.07 4.38
N ILE A 255 -13.81 -9.05 4.06
CA ILE A 255 -14.31 -8.94 2.69
C ILE A 255 -13.80 -7.64 2.05
N THR A 256 -13.90 -6.52 2.75
CA THR A 256 -13.43 -5.22 2.25
C THR A 256 -11.93 -5.24 1.99
N TYR A 257 -11.13 -5.76 2.92
CA TYR A 257 -9.67 -5.88 2.78
C TYR A 257 -9.29 -6.71 1.56
N LEU A 258 -9.78 -7.95 1.46
CA LEU A 258 -9.41 -8.87 0.38
C LEU A 258 -9.88 -8.38 -0.98
N LEU A 259 -11.14 -7.94 -1.09
CA LEU A 259 -11.69 -7.52 -2.37
C LEU A 259 -11.09 -6.19 -2.86
N SER A 260 -10.81 -5.25 -1.96
CA SER A 260 -10.12 -4.02 -2.36
C SER A 260 -8.67 -4.27 -2.78
N GLY A 261 -7.99 -5.23 -2.14
CA GLY A 261 -6.67 -5.68 -2.57
C GLY A 261 -6.70 -6.32 -3.96
N ILE A 262 -7.71 -7.16 -4.26
CA ILE A 262 -7.95 -7.73 -5.60
C ILE A 262 -8.17 -6.61 -6.62
N CYS A 263 -9.06 -5.65 -6.33
CA CYS A 263 -9.33 -4.53 -7.23
C CYS A 263 -8.08 -3.67 -7.45
N GLY A 264 -7.30 -3.39 -6.40
CA GLY A 264 -6.01 -2.70 -6.52
C GLY A 264 -5.04 -3.46 -7.43
N GLY A 265 -4.92 -4.78 -7.22
CA GLY A 265 -4.12 -5.66 -8.07
C GLY A 265 -4.56 -5.67 -9.53
N LEU A 266 -5.88 -5.61 -9.80
CA LEU A 266 -6.43 -5.51 -11.15
C LEU A 266 -6.12 -4.17 -11.80
N VAL A 267 -6.29 -3.05 -11.09
CA VAL A 267 -5.94 -1.71 -11.63
C VAL A 267 -4.45 -1.65 -11.97
N SER A 268 -3.61 -2.27 -11.16
CA SER A 268 -2.18 -2.42 -11.44
C SER A 268 -1.90 -3.13 -12.76
N LEU A 269 -2.70 -4.12 -13.17
CA LEU A 269 -2.52 -4.80 -14.46
C LEU A 269 -2.65 -3.85 -15.66
N ILE A 270 -3.41 -2.77 -15.52
CA ILE A 270 -3.61 -1.79 -16.61
C ILE A 270 -2.43 -0.81 -16.66
N PHE A 271 -2.03 -0.26 -15.51
CA PHE A 271 -1.16 0.91 -15.45
C PHE A 271 0.31 0.58 -15.10
N HIS A 272 0.56 -0.50 -14.36
CA HIS A 272 1.93 -0.89 -14.01
C HIS A 272 2.54 -1.72 -15.15
N LYS A 273 3.49 -1.11 -15.86
CA LYS A 273 4.01 -1.68 -17.13
C LYS A 273 4.97 -2.84 -16.92
N TYR A 274 5.83 -2.77 -15.90
CA TYR A 274 6.99 -3.66 -15.76
C TYR A 274 7.08 -4.37 -14.42
N GLY A 275 7.67 -5.55 -14.44
CA GLY A 275 8.01 -6.28 -13.23
C GLY A 275 6.83 -7.01 -12.57
N PHE A 276 6.79 -6.96 -11.28
CA PHE A 276 5.75 -7.57 -10.46
C PHE A 276 5.34 -6.64 -9.32
N MET A 277 4.11 -6.78 -8.86
CA MET A 277 3.55 -6.06 -7.72
C MET A 277 3.45 -7.00 -6.52
N ALA A 278 3.78 -6.47 -5.35
CA ALA A 278 3.70 -7.19 -4.08
C ALA A 278 3.44 -6.22 -2.93
N GLY A 279 2.69 -6.64 -1.94
CA GLY A 279 2.43 -5.90 -0.71
C GLY A 279 0.95 -5.78 -0.36
N ALA A 280 0.69 -5.66 0.94
CA ALA A 280 -0.64 -5.43 1.50
C ALA A 280 -1.20 -4.04 1.21
N SER A 281 -0.38 -3.13 0.67
CA SER A 281 -0.69 -1.69 0.60
C SER A 281 -1.94 -1.36 -0.21
N GLY A 282 -2.23 -2.08 -1.31
CA GLY A 282 -3.48 -1.91 -2.07
C GLY A 282 -4.72 -2.21 -1.22
N ALA A 283 -4.70 -3.30 -0.46
CA ALA A 283 -5.77 -3.66 0.47
C ALA A 283 -5.87 -2.67 1.64
N ILE A 284 -4.74 -2.22 2.19
CA ILE A 284 -4.69 -1.21 3.26
C ILE A 284 -5.26 0.13 2.77
N MET A 285 -4.94 0.56 1.56
CA MET A 285 -5.58 1.72 0.93
C MET A 285 -7.08 1.52 0.78
N GLY A 286 -7.53 0.29 0.51
CA GLY A 286 -8.94 -0.07 0.56
C GLY A 286 -9.57 0.12 1.94
N VAL A 287 -8.86 -0.21 3.02
CA VAL A 287 -9.31 0.04 4.39
C VAL A 287 -9.37 1.55 4.68
N PHE A 288 -8.44 2.37 4.18
CA PHE A 288 -8.54 3.83 4.25
C PHE A 288 -9.76 4.36 3.49
N GLY A 289 -10.06 3.81 2.29
CA GLY A 289 -11.28 4.11 1.55
C GLY A 289 -12.54 3.75 2.32
N ALA A 290 -12.56 2.56 2.93
CA ALA A 290 -13.65 2.12 3.80
C ALA A 290 -13.84 3.05 5.01
N PHE A 291 -12.75 3.52 5.62
CA PHE A 291 -12.83 4.48 6.71
C PHE A 291 -13.46 5.81 6.28
N MET A 292 -13.09 6.32 5.11
CA MET A 292 -13.74 7.51 4.53
C MET A 292 -15.24 7.28 4.30
N ALA A 293 -15.63 6.10 3.79
CA ALA A 293 -17.05 5.75 3.62
C ALA A 293 -17.81 5.71 4.95
N LEU A 294 -17.21 5.17 6.02
CA LEU A 294 -17.78 5.16 7.37
C LEU A 294 -17.98 6.59 7.92
N ILE A 295 -16.99 7.47 7.73
CA ILE A 295 -17.09 8.88 8.15
C ILE A 295 -18.25 9.57 7.43
N LEU A 296 -18.35 9.42 6.11
CA LEU A 296 -19.42 10.01 5.31
C LEU A 296 -20.80 9.41 5.63
N SER A 297 -20.84 8.14 6.03
CA SER A 297 -22.06 7.45 6.49
C SER A 297 -22.45 7.82 7.94
N LYS A 298 -21.76 8.76 8.56
CA LYS A 298 -21.99 9.22 9.95
C LYS A 298 -21.85 8.09 10.99
N ALA A 299 -20.95 7.14 10.76
CA ALA A 299 -20.65 6.06 11.70
C ALA A 299 -19.95 6.54 12.99
N PHE A 300 -19.37 7.73 12.95
CA PHE A 300 -18.66 8.35 14.06
C PHE A 300 -19.40 9.62 14.54
N GLU A 301 -18.96 10.14 15.66
CA GLU A 301 -19.50 11.36 16.26
C GLU A 301 -19.23 12.59 15.34
N LYS A 302 -20.21 13.52 15.29
CA LYS A 302 -20.22 14.64 14.34
C LYS A 302 -18.97 15.53 14.45
N ASN A 303 -18.56 15.88 15.67
CA ASN A 303 -17.45 16.80 15.90
C ASN A 303 -16.08 16.12 15.63
N ALA A 304 -15.99 14.80 15.84
CA ALA A 304 -14.79 14.01 15.49
C ALA A 304 -14.64 13.79 13.99
N ASN A 305 -15.74 13.73 13.22
CA ASN A 305 -15.73 13.38 11.79
C ASN A 305 -14.79 14.24 10.97
N LYS A 306 -14.77 15.55 11.20
CA LYS A 306 -13.91 16.48 10.45
C LYS A 306 -12.43 16.21 10.68
N SER A 307 -12.04 15.97 11.93
CA SER A 307 -10.65 15.65 12.30
C SER A 307 -10.20 14.29 11.75
N LEU A 308 -11.08 13.28 11.83
CA LEU A 308 -10.85 11.96 11.27
C LEU A 308 -10.70 12.03 9.75
N LEU A 309 -11.55 12.79 9.06
CA LEU A 309 -11.49 12.93 7.61
C LEU A 309 -10.19 13.63 7.16
N ILE A 310 -9.84 14.75 7.79
CA ILE A 310 -8.61 15.51 7.46
C ILE A 310 -7.37 14.65 7.69
N SER A 311 -7.27 13.99 8.85
CA SER A 311 -6.12 13.13 9.15
C SER A 311 -6.00 11.96 8.16
N THR A 312 -7.14 11.36 7.77
CA THR A 312 -7.18 10.26 6.82
C THR A 312 -6.75 10.71 5.43
N ILE A 313 -7.27 11.83 4.95
CA ILE A 313 -6.89 12.40 3.64
C ILE A 313 -5.40 12.71 3.62
N LEU A 314 -4.86 13.33 4.67
CA LEU A 314 -3.45 13.70 4.73
C LEU A 314 -2.53 12.46 4.71
N VAL A 315 -2.82 11.44 5.53
CA VAL A 315 -2.05 10.19 5.54
C VAL A 315 -2.14 9.48 4.18
N THR A 316 -3.32 9.41 3.59
CA THR A 316 -3.53 8.82 2.26
C THR A 316 -2.73 9.58 1.19
N ALA A 317 -2.75 10.92 1.23
CA ALA A 317 -1.97 11.75 0.31
C ALA A 317 -0.46 11.51 0.45
N ILE A 318 0.07 11.43 1.68
CA ILE A 318 1.49 11.11 1.93
C ILE A 318 1.84 9.73 1.37
N MET A 319 0.98 8.72 1.56
CA MET A 319 1.20 7.38 1.00
C MET A 319 1.26 7.39 -0.53
N LEU A 320 0.40 8.18 -1.20
CA LEU A 320 0.40 8.33 -2.66
C LEU A 320 1.61 9.14 -3.16
N LEU A 321 2.02 10.20 -2.45
CA LEU A 321 3.20 11.00 -2.80
C LEU A 321 4.49 10.18 -2.80
N ASN A 322 4.63 9.24 -1.85
CA ASN A 322 5.77 8.32 -1.81
C ASN A 322 5.88 7.41 -3.05
N GLY A 323 4.80 7.23 -3.79
CA GLY A 323 4.77 6.45 -5.04
C GLY A 323 5.12 7.25 -6.31
N ILE A 324 5.27 8.59 -6.25
CA ILE A 324 5.59 9.41 -7.43
C ILE A 324 6.96 9.05 -8.02
N ASN A 325 7.91 8.63 -7.19
CA ASN A 325 9.25 8.22 -7.63
C ASN A 325 9.32 6.81 -8.25
N GLY A 326 8.18 6.20 -8.59
CA GLY A 326 8.10 4.89 -9.24
C GLY A 326 8.47 3.68 -8.38
N LYS A 327 8.80 3.88 -7.09
CA LYS A 327 9.15 2.79 -6.16
C LYS A 327 7.93 2.07 -5.58
N VAL A 328 6.75 2.65 -5.72
CA VAL A 328 5.48 2.13 -5.20
C VAL A 328 4.42 2.20 -6.30
N ASP A 329 3.59 1.19 -6.39
CA ASP A 329 2.51 1.11 -7.38
C ASP A 329 1.29 1.95 -6.96
N ASN A 330 1.27 3.21 -7.37
CA ASN A 330 0.16 4.12 -7.09
C ASN A 330 -1.16 3.70 -7.76
N SER A 331 -1.12 2.94 -8.86
CA SER A 331 -2.32 2.45 -9.51
C SER A 331 -3.06 1.44 -8.63
N ALA A 332 -2.31 0.54 -7.99
CA ALA A 332 -2.85 -0.39 -6.99
C ALA A 332 -3.40 0.35 -5.76
N HIS A 333 -2.73 1.40 -5.31
CA HIS A 333 -3.17 2.21 -4.17
C HIS A 333 -4.49 2.92 -4.47
N ILE A 334 -4.61 3.60 -5.61
CA ILE A 334 -5.83 4.31 -6.02
C ILE A 334 -6.97 3.31 -6.26
N GLY A 335 -6.68 2.21 -6.95
CA GLY A 335 -7.66 1.14 -7.18
C GLY A 335 -8.19 0.55 -5.88
N GLY A 336 -7.31 0.28 -4.91
CA GLY A 336 -7.67 -0.17 -3.58
C GLY A 336 -8.53 0.85 -2.82
N LEU A 337 -8.11 2.12 -2.79
CA LEU A 337 -8.81 3.20 -2.09
C LEU A 337 -10.25 3.36 -2.59
N ILE A 338 -10.42 3.47 -3.90
CA ILE A 338 -11.75 3.67 -4.52
C ILE A 338 -12.64 2.45 -4.30
N SER A 339 -12.12 1.25 -4.56
CA SER A 339 -12.91 0.02 -4.40
C SER A 339 -13.28 -0.25 -2.94
N GLY A 340 -12.37 -0.02 -2.00
CA GLY A 340 -12.64 -0.17 -0.58
C GLY A 340 -13.70 0.81 -0.09
N PHE A 341 -13.69 2.06 -0.59
CA PHE A 341 -14.75 3.03 -0.34
C PHE A 341 -16.11 2.51 -0.83
N VAL A 342 -16.19 2.08 -2.08
CA VAL A 342 -17.44 1.58 -2.69
C VAL A 342 -17.95 0.34 -1.96
N ILE A 343 -17.07 -0.64 -1.73
CA ILE A 343 -17.41 -1.90 -1.02
C ILE A 343 -17.96 -1.60 0.36
N CYS A 344 -17.28 -0.77 1.14
CA CYS A 344 -17.73 -0.41 2.48
C CYS A 344 -19.05 0.37 2.44
N TYR A 345 -19.20 1.30 1.49
CA TYR A 345 -20.44 2.06 1.34
C TYR A 345 -21.64 1.14 1.06
N VAL A 346 -21.46 0.12 0.22
CA VAL A 346 -22.49 -0.91 -0.03
C VAL A 346 -22.76 -1.76 1.22
N LEU A 347 -21.73 -2.20 1.93
CA LEU A 347 -21.85 -3.11 3.07
C LEU A 347 -22.37 -2.43 4.35
N PHE A 348 -22.23 -1.11 4.50
CA PHE A 348 -22.52 -0.38 5.74
C PHE A 348 -23.73 0.55 5.64
N ASN A 349 -24.08 1.07 4.46
CA ASN A 349 -25.09 2.09 4.33
C ASN A 349 -26.52 1.54 4.36
N GLU A 350 -27.12 1.53 5.55
CA GLU A 350 -28.52 1.08 5.73
C GLU A 350 -29.55 1.92 4.96
N LYS A 351 -29.24 3.18 4.65
CA LYS A 351 -30.15 4.07 3.90
C LYS A 351 -30.26 3.70 2.42
N LEU A 352 -29.23 3.09 1.82
CA LEU A 352 -29.31 2.52 0.47
C LEU A 352 -30.35 1.40 0.39
N TRP A 353 -30.59 0.74 1.52
CA TRP A 353 -31.42 -0.45 1.63
C TRP A 353 -32.75 -0.13 2.30
N ARG A 354 -33.47 0.90 1.81
CA ARG A 354 -34.84 1.27 2.27
C ARG A 354 -35.82 0.08 2.29
N TRP A 355 -35.52 -0.96 1.55
CA TRP A 355 -36.30 -2.20 1.45
C TRP A 355 -35.55 -3.23 2.29
N LYS A 356 -35.91 -3.57 3.48
CA LYS A 356 -35.35 -4.57 4.41
C LYS A 356 -34.55 -5.72 3.74
N ILE A 357 -33.55 -5.36 2.95
CA ILE A 357 -32.69 -6.29 2.22
C ILE A 357 -31.77 -6.95 3.24
N THR A 358 -31.77 -8.28 3.26
CA THR A 358 -30.96 -9.05 4.20
C THR A 358 -29.46 -8.85 3.92
N THR A 359 -28.64 -9.00 4.94
CA THR A 359 -27.18 -8.92 4.87
C THR A 359 -26.59 -9.77 3.72
N ASN A 360 -27.23 -10.89 3.38
CA ASN A 360 -26.79 -11.77 2.28
C ASN A 360 -26.83 -11.07 0.90
N TRP A 361 -27.82 -10.20 0.66
CA TRP A 361 -27.88 -9.43 -0.58
C TRP A 361 -26.76 -8.38 -0.69
N GLN A 362 -26.35 -7.80 0.44
CA GLN A 362 -25.20 -6.86 0.44
C GLN A 362 -23.92 -7.59 0.00
N TYR A 363 -23.68 -8.79 0.49
CA TYR A 363 -22.54 -9.62 0.07
C TYR A 363 -22.66 -10.02 -1.40
N GLY A 364 -23.84 -10.46 -1.85
CA GLY A 364 -24.11 -10.83 -3.24
C GLY A 364 -23.82 -9.67 -4.19
N LEU A 365 -24.38 -8.47 -3.91
CA LEU A 365 -24.17 -7.29 -4.74
C LEU A 365 -22.68 -6.89 -4.78
N THR A 366 -22.00 -6.90 -3.63
CA THR A 366 -20.55 -6.62 -3.57
C THR A 366 -19.77 -7.59 -4.44
N GLY A 367 -20.09 -8.89 -4.36
CA GLY A 367 -19.46 -9.91 -5.21
C GLY A 367 -19.70 -9.67 -6.70
N ILE A 368 -20.93 -9.34 -7.09
CA ILE A 368 -21.28 -9.04 -8.49
C ILE A 368 -20.52 -7.81 -9.00
N ILE A 369 -20.46 -6.72 -8.22
CA ILE A 369 -19.72 -5.51 -8.60
C ILE A 369 -18.24 -5.84 -8.85
N VAL A 370 -17.60 -6.57 -7.93
CA VAL A 370 -16.19 -6.94 -8.07
C VAL A 370 -15.97 -7.89 -9.25
N LEU A 371 -16.87 -8.84 -9.50
CA LEU A 371 -16.77 -9.76 -10.63
C LEU A 371 -16.90 -9.02 -11.97
N ILE A 372 -17.88 -8.12 -12.10
CA ILE A 372 -18.04 -7.30 -13.31
C ILE A 372 -16.80 -6.43 -13.51
N PHE A 373 -16.32 -5.76 -12.47
CA PHE A 373 -15.11 -4.96 -12.54
C PHE A 373 -13.90 -5.80 -12.96
N SER A 374 -13.74 -7.00 -12.37
CA SER A 374 -12.65 -7.92 -12.71
C SER A 374 -12.72 -8.35 -14.18
N ALA A 375 -13.91 -8.71 -14.68
CA ALA A 375 -14.11 -9.08 -16.07
C ALA A 375 -13.75 -7.93 -17.02
N ILE A 376 -14.20 -6.71 -16.74
CA ILE A 376 -13.88 -5.52 -17.54
C ILE A 376 -12.37 -5.31 -17.58
N VAL A 377 -11.69 -5.33 -16.43
CA VAL A 377 -10.24 -5.12 -16.37
C VAL A 377 -9.48 -6.21 -17.15
N LEU A 378 -9.86 -7.48 -17.00
CA LEU A 378 -9.17 -8.58 -17.69
C LEU A 378 -9.38 -8.55 -19.21
N ILE A 379 -10.52 -8.06 -19.68
CA ILE A 379 -10.80 -7.89 -21.13
C ILE A 379 -9.96 -6.74 -21.71
N PHE A 380 -9.85 -5.62 -20.98
CA PHE A 380 -9.18 -4.41 -21.47
C PHE A 380 -7.70 -4.29 -21.04
N ALA A 381 -7.19 -5.18 -20.18
CA ALA A 381 -5.79 -5.17 -19.79
C ALA A 381 -4.88 -5.43 -21.00
N PRO A 382 -3.82 -4.61 -21.19
CA PRO A 382 -2.88 -4.82 -22.28
C PRO A 382 -2.22 -6.20 -22.19
N ASN A 383 -2.39 -7.02 -23.22
CA ASN A 383 -1.82 -8.37 -23.27
C ASN A 383 -0.47 -8.35 -24.00
N TYR A 384 0.55 -7.78 -23.35
CA TYR A 384 1.93 -7.83 -23.85
C TYR A 384 2.66 -9.07 -23.31
N GLN A 385 3.57 -9.63 -24.12
CA GLN A 385 4.34 -10.84 -23.81
C GLN A 385 5.81 -10.51 -23.51
N ASN A 386 6.04 -9.43 -22.76
CA ASN A 386 7.38 -8.91 -22.47
C ASN A 386 8.24 -9.92 -21.69
N ARG A 387 7.66 -10.75 -20.82
CA ARG A 387 8.38 -11.80 -20.09
C ARG A 387 8.97 -12.86 -21.03
N LYS A 388 8.18 -13.28 -22.04
CA LYS A 388 8.68 -14.22 -23.08
C LYS A 388 9.77 -13.57 -23.91
N PHE A 389 9.61 -12.29 -24.25
CA PHE A 389 10.64 -11.51 -24.94
C PHE A 389 11.95 -11.48 -24.16
N TYR A 390 11.96 -11.08 -22.88
CA TYR A 390 13.19 -11.03 -22.08
C TYR A 390 13.88 -12.38 -21.93
N LYS A 391 13.12 -13.47 -21.87
CA LYS A 391 13.69 -14.82 -21.87
C LYS A 391 14.40 -15.16 -23.20
N LEU A 392 13.82 -14.80 -24.33
CA LEU A 392 14.44 -14.95 -25.65
C LEU A 392 15.64 -13.99 -25.81
N GLN A 393 15.51 -12.76 -25.30
CA GLN A 393 16.58 -11.76 -25.28
C GLN A 393 17.81 -12.26 -24.54
N PHE A 394 17.63 -12.87 -23.37
CA PHE A 394 18.74 -13.47 -22.64
C PHE A 394 19.48 -14.56 -23.46
N GLN A 395 18.74 -15.43 -24.16
CA GLN A 395 19.34 -16.44 -25.04
C GLN A 395 20.07 -15.79 -26.21
N PHE A 396 19.51 -14.73 -26.78
CA PHE A 396 20.14 -13.94 -27.84
C PHE A 396 21.46 -13.32 -27.38
N GLU A 397 21.49 -12.72 -26.21
CA GLU A 397 22.70 -12.11 -25.63
C GLU A 397 23.78 -13.14 -25.30
N GLN A 398 23.42 -14.32 -24.78
CA GLN A 398 24.37 -15.41 -24.56
C GLN A 398 25.06 -15.85 -25.86
N ASN A 399 24.27 -16.06 -26.91
CA ASN A 399 24.86 -16.43 -28.24
C ASN A 399 25.72 -15.28 -28.79
N SER A 400 25.30 -14.01 -28.58
CA SER A 400 26.08 -12.85 -29.04
C SER A 400 27.39 -12.69 -28.26
N PHE A 401 27.43 -13.03 -26.98
CA PHE A 401 28.61 -13.04 -26.15
C PHE A 401 29.61 -14.13 -26.62
N ASP A 402 29.13 -15.34 -26.91
CA ASP A 402 29.92 -16.44 -27.39
C ASP A 402 30.56 -16.17 -28.76
N PHE A 403 29.95 -15.28 -29.57
CA PHE A 403 30.51 -14.82 -30.83
C PHE A 403 31.91 -14.15 -30.68
N ASN A 404 32.23 -13.59 -29.52
CA ASN A 404 33.54 -13.01 -29.24
C ASN A 404 34.67 -14.01 -29.42
N LYS A 405 34.42 -15.32 -29.33
CA LYS A 405 35.38 -16.38 -29.62
C LYS A 405 35.88 -16.36 -31.05
N VAL A 406 35.13 -15.79 -31.99
CA VAL A 406 35.54 -15.62 -33.39
C VAL A 406 36.64 -14.56 -33.52
N TYR A 407 36.59 -13.51 -32.69
CA TYR A 407 37.59 -12.44 -32.69
C TYR A 407 38.87 -12.80 -31.90
N SER A 408 38.78 -13.81 -31.03
CA SER A 408 39.89 -14.28 -30.19
C SER A 408 40.47 -15.61 -30.66
N ILE A 409 40.37 -15.94 -31.97
CA ILE A 409 40.93 -17.16 -32.54
C ILE A 409 42.47 -17.10 -32.45
N PRO A 410 43.13 -18.06 -31.77
CA PRO A 410 44.59 -18.10 -31.67
C PRO A 410 45.29 -18.21 -33.06
N TYR A 411 46.42 -17.54 -33.19
CA TYR A 411 47.16 -17.50 -34.46
C TYR A 411 47.74 -18.87 -34.86
N ASP A 412 48.09 -19.70 -33.89
CA ASP A 412 48.75 -21.02 -34.03
C ASP A 412 47.80 -22.16 -34.44
N LEU A 413 46.48 -21.92 -34.45
CA LEU A 413 45.50 -22.92 -34.88
C LEU A 413 45.61 -23.19 -36.39
N SER A 414 45.36 -24.45 -36.77
CA SER A 414 45.27 -24.84 -38.19
C SER A 414 44.11 -24.13 -38.89
N LYS A 415 44.20 -23.97 -40.21
CA LYS A 415 43.14 -23.39 -41.05
C LYS A 415 41.80 -24.07 -40.82
N ALA A 416 41.77 -25.40 -40.73
CA ALA A 416 40.55 -26.16 -40.50
C ALA A 416 39.91 -25.85 -39.15
N GLU A 417 40.70 -25.67 -38.07
CA GLU A 417 40.23 -25.31 -36.74
C GLU A 417 39.72 -23.89 -36.68
N LYS A 418 40.37 -22.92 -37.34
CA LYS A 418 39.89 -21.53 -37.48
C LYS A 418 38.54 -21.48 -38.16
N VAL A 419 38.41 -22.15 -39.31
CA VAL A 419 37.15 -22.25 -40.06
C VAL A 419 36.04 -22.90 -39.21
N LYS A 420 36.38 -24.01 -38.52
CA LYS A 420 35.42 -24.68 -37.61
C LYS A 420 34.95 -23.77 -36.48
N THR A 421 35.82 -22.94 -35.91
CA THR A 421 35.48 -21.97 -34.86
C THR A 421 34.53 -20.92 -35.39
N ILE A 422 34.76 -20.38 -36.60
CA ILE A 422 33.86 -19.41 -37.24
C ILE A 422 32.52 -20.06 -37.58
N GLU A 423 32.49 -21.28 -38.05
CA GLU A 423 31.23 -22.00 -38.32
C GLU A 423 30.43 -22.24 -37.04
N GLN A 424 31.10 -22.65 -35.95
CA GLN A 424 30.47 -23.00 -34.70
C GLN A 424 29.97 -21.74 -33.94
N TYR A 425 30.83 -20.76 -33.71
CA TYR A 425 30.57 -19.59 -32.88
C TYR A 425 30.11 -18.36 -33.68
N GLY A 426 30.42 -18.29 -34.97
CA GLY A 426 29.91 -17.27 -35.88
C GLY A 426 28.60 -17.70 -36.53
N ILE A 427 28.69 -18.48 -37.62
CA ILE A 427 27.52 -18.73 -38.48
C ILE A 427 26.39 -19.42 -37.73
N ARG A 428 26.68 -20.51 -37.00
CA ARG A 428 25.68 -21.33 -36.33
C ARG A 428 24.96 -20.58 -35.19
N LEU A 429 25.67 -19.77 -34.38
CA LEU A 429 25.08 -19.00 -33.30
C LEU A 429 24.19 -17.87 -33.84
N TRP A 430 24.63 -17.17 -34.87
CA TRP A 430 23.82 -16.12 -35.49
C TRP A 430 22.61 -16.66 -36.26
N GLN A 431 22.68 -17.87 -36.80
CA GLN A 431 21.50 -18.56 -37.34
C GLN A 431 20.49 -18.90 -36.23
N LYS A 432 20.97 -19.32 -35.05
CA LYS A 432 20.12 -19.49 -33.88
C LYS A 432 19.48 -18.15 -33.44
N ASN A 433 20.27 -17.07 -33.40
CA ASN A 433 19.78 -15.75 -33.10
C ASN A 433 18.73 -15.28 -34.10
N LYS A 434 18.86 -15.61 -35.39
CA LYS A 434 17.85 -15.36 -36.41
C LYS A 434 16.53 -16.07 -36.10
N GLN A 435 16.59 -17.30 -35.60
CA GLN A 435 15.40 -18.04 -35.15
C GLN A 435 14.80 -17.40 -33.91
N ILE A 436 15.63 -16.98 -32.95
CA ILE A 436 15.16 -16.27 -31.73
C ILE A 436 14.44 -14.96 -32.10
N VAL A 437 14.99 -14.14 -32.98
CA VAL A 437 14.37 -12.91 -33.48
C VAL A 437 13.05 -13.20 -34.18
N ALA A 438 12.98 -14.29 -34.98
CA ALA A 438 11.74 -14.72 -35.62
C ALA A 438 10.66 -15.13 -34.60
N GLU A 439 11.03 -15.76 -33.48
CA GLU A 439 10.12 -16.04 -32.37
C GLU A 439 9.68 -14.74 -31.64
N MET A 440 10.61 -13.79 -31.46
CA MET A 440 10.28 -12.48 -30.87
C MET A 440 9.27 -11.71 -31.74
N HIS A 441 9.30 -11.84 -33.06
CA HIS A 441 8.33 -11.21 -33.98
C HIS A 441 6.91 -11.75 -33.85
N LYS A 442 6.72 -12.95 -33.29
CA LYS A 442 5.41 -13.53 -33.00
C LYS A 442 4.75 -12.96 -31.72
N LEU A 443 5.54 -12.25 -30.91
CA LEU A 443 5.06 -11.73 -29.62
C LEU A 443 4.40 -10.38 -29.81
N ASN A 444 3.31 -10.16 -29.03
CA ASN A 444 2.74 -8.84 -28.84
C ASN A 444 3.60 -8.10 -27.81
N LEU A 445 4.33 -7.08 -28.23
CA LEU A 445 5.32 -6.36 -27.42
C LEU A 445 4.91 -4.89 -27.26
N GLU A 446 5.35 -4.27 -26.15
CA GLU A 446 5.33 -2.82 -26.03
C GLU A 446 6.32 -2.17 -27.00
N GLU A 447 6.19 -0.88 -27.22
CA GLU A 447 6.97 -0.12 -28.19
C GLU A 447 8.49 -0.27 -27.97
N LYS A 448 8.92 -0.18 -26.72
CA LYS A 448 10.33 -0.31 -26.33
C LYS A 448 10.91 -1.68 -26.69
N GLU A 449 10.21 -2.75 -26.35
CA GLU A 449 10.65 -4.12 -26.63
C GLU A 449 10.59 -4.43 -28.13
N SER A 450 9.58 -3.89 -28.83
CA SER A 450 9.50 -3.98 -30.30
C SER A 450 10.69 -3.31 -30.98
N TYR A 451 11.05 -2.13 -30.51
CA TYR A 451 12.21 -1.40 -31.00
C TYR A 451 13.50 -2.20 -30.78
N ARG A 452 13.70 -2.75 -29.56
CA ARG A 452 14.87 -3.60 -29.26
C ARG A 452 14.93 -4.85 -30.12
N ARG A 453 13.82 -5.56 -30.32
CA ARG A 453 13.72 -6.70 -31.25
C ARG A 453 14.20 -6.35 -32.65
N ASP A 454 13.78 -5.18 -33.17
CA ASP A 454 14.11 -4.75 -34.53
C ASP A 454 15.60 -4.41 -34.66
N PHE A 455 16.24 -3.85 -33.60
CA PHE A 455 17.70 -3.70 -33.53
C PHE A 455 18.43 -5.04 -33.55
N ASP A 456 17.98 -5.99 -32.70
CA ASP A 456 18.58 -7.33 -32.66
C ASP A 456 18.49 -8.05 -34.02
N GLY A 457 17.37 -7.81 -34.74
CA GLY A 457 17.17 -8.31 -36.09
C GLY A 457 18.18 -7.75 -37.09
N LYS A 458 18.46 -6.43 -37.06
CA LYS A 458 19.45 -5.77 -37.90
C LYS A 458 20.86 -6.31 -37.57
N ILE A 459 21.26 -6.34 -36.31
CA ILE A 459 22.55 -6.86 -35.86
C ILE A 459 22.71 -8.31 -36.30
N THR A 460 21.70 -9.14 -36.19
CA THR A 460 21.72 -10.55 -36.58
C THR A 460 22.08 -10.72 -38.06
N ASN A 461 21.44 -9.95 -38.95
CA ASN A 461 21.70 -10.04 -40.39
C ASN A 461 23.11 -9.59 -40.74
N LEU A 462 23.60 -8.51 -40.13
CA LEU A 462 24.99 -8.05 -40.35
C LEU A 462 26.00 -9.05 -39.81
N ALA A 463 25.78 -9.60 -38.64
CA ALA A 463 26.70 -10.56 -38.03
C ALA A 463 26.80 -11.92 -38.80
N ILE A 464 25.69 -12.37 -39.41
CA ILE A 464 25.70 -13.51 -40.32
C ILE A 464 26.56 -13.20 -41.54
N LYS A 465 26.44 -11.99 -42.11
CA LYS A 465 27.23 -11.57 -43.27
C LYS A 465 28.70 -11.46 -42.91
N ILE A 466 29.04 -10.81 -41.77
CA ILE A 466 30.44 -10.74 -41.27
C ILE A 466 31.01 -12.14 -41.08
N SER A 467 30.28 -13.04 -40.41
CA SER A 467 30.75 -14.41 -40.17
C SER A 467 31.02 -15.18 -41.48
N SER A 468 30.17 -14.96 -42.48
CA SER A 468 30.28 -15.59 -43.79
C SER A 468 31.51 -15.06 -44.57
N LEU A 469 31.80 -13.77 -44.50
CA LEU A 469 32.97 -13.14 -45.09
C LEU A 469 34.26 -13.55 -44.37
N LEU A 470 34.27 -13.59 -43.05
CA LEU A 470 35.40 -14.12 -42.25
C LEU A 470 35.71 -15.56 -42.64
N ARG A 471 34.70 -16.42 -42.78
CA ARG A 471 34.88 -17.79 -43.25
C ARG A 471 35.55 -17.84 -44.62
N LYS A 472 35.12 -17.02 -45.59
CA LYS A 472 35.71 -16.93 -46.91
C LYS A 472 37.17 -16.46 -46.85
N GLU A 473 37.48 -15.42 -46.07
CA GLU A 473 38.81 -14.88 -45.87
C GLU A 473 39.79 -15.97 -45.40
N TYR A 474 39.38 -16.80 -44.42
CA TYR A 474 40.22 -17.91 -43.94
C TYR A 474 40.31 -19.09 -44.94
N LEU A 475 39.26 -19.37 -45.70
CA LEU A 475 39.27 -20.42 -46.71
C LEU A 475 40.17 -20.06 -47.91
N GLU A 476 40.11 -18.81 -48.36
CA GLU A 476 40.80 -18.30 -49.54
C GLU A 476 42.23 -17.78 -49.17
N GLU A 477 42.56 -17.71 -47.87
CA GLU A 477 43.81 -17.11 -47.34
C GLU A 477 44.05 -15.70 -47.90
N SER A 478 42.99 -14.92 -48.01
CA SER A 478 43.00 -13.63 -48.70
C SER A 478 42.37 -12.55 -47.83
N SER A 479 42.99 -11.38 -47.78
CA SER A 479 42.46 -10.20 -47.09
C SER A 479 41.44 -9.40 -47.94
N LYS A 480 40.97 -9.95 -49.03
CA LYS A 480 40.05 -9.30 -50.00
C LYS A 480 38.77 -8.79 -49.34
N TYR A 481 38.27 -9.45 -48.31
CA TYR A 481 37.01 -9.13 -47.66
C TYR A 481 37.17 -8.23 -46.43
N ARG A 482 38.39 -7.87 -46.03
CA ARG A 482 38.70 -7.12 -44.80
C ARG A 482 37.98 -5.80 -44.72
N TYR A 483 38.03 -5.00 -45.78
CA TYR A 483 37.37 -3.69 -45.83
C TYR A 483 35.85 -3.81 -45.67
N GLU A 484 35.19 -4.77 -46.31
CA GLU A 484 33.77 -4.98 -46.17
C GLU A 484 33.38 -5.45 -44.74
N ILE A 485 34.20 -6.30 -44.11
CA ILE A 485 34.03 -6.74 -42.73
C ILE A 485 34.13 -5.55 -41.76
N GLU A 486 35.09 -4.66 -41.94
CA GLU A 486 35.28 -3.47 -41.13
C GLU A 486 34.04 -2.55 -41.25
N GLN A 487 33.59 -2.23 -42.45
CA GLN A 487 32.38 -1.42 -42.68
C GLN A 487 31.14 -2.01 -42.00
N LEU A 488 30.91 -3.31 -42.12
CA LEU A 488 29.77 -3.98 -41.46
C LEU A 488 29.91 -4.01 -39.94
N THR A 489 31.12 -4.09 -39.43
CA THR A 489 31.39 -4.03 -37.99
C THR A 489 31.11 -2.64 -37.43
N ASP A 490 31.49 -1.58 -38.15
CA ASP A 490 31.19 -0.21 -37.81
C ASP A 490 29.66 0.05 -37.82
N GLU A 491 28.94 -0.51 -38.80
CA GLU A 491 27.49 -0.44 -38.85
C GLU A 491 26.84 -1.11 -37.61
N VAL A 492 27.34 -2.30 -37.19
CA VAL A 492 26.88 -2.95 -35.95
C VAL A 492 27.16 -2.09 -34.73
N ASN A 493 28.32 -1.45 -34.65
CA ASN A 493 28.67 -0.58 -33.52
C ASN A 493 27.78 0.68 -33.47
N ASN A 494 27.47 1.28 -34.62
CA ASN A 494 26.55 2.38 -34.72
C ASN A 494 25.16 2.00 -34.25
N ILE A 495 24.61 0.87 -34.71
CA ILE A 495 23.30 0.36 -34.26
C ILE A 495 23.30 0.14 -32.75
N ARG A 496 24.34 -0.44 -32.15
CA ARG A 496 24.49 -0.64 -30.72
C ARG A 496 24.52 0.69 -29.96
N SER A 497 25.21 1.70 -30.46
CA SER A 497 25.28 3.01 -29.84
C SER A 497 23.93 3.72 -29.87
N GLU A 498 23.17 3.63 -30.96
CA GLU A 498 21.80 4.14 -31.08
C GLU A 498 20.86 3.44 -30.10
N ALA A 499 20.95 2.10 -29.96
CA ALA A 499 20.16 1.33 -28.99
C ALA A 499 20.49 1.75 -27.54
N GLY A 500 21.77 1.90 -27.19
CA GLY A 500 22.19 2.39 -25.86
C GLY A 500 21.72 3.82 -25.58
N ALA A 501 21.78 4.71 -26.57
CA ALA A 501 21.27 6.08 -26.42
C ALA A 501 19.72 6.14 -26.26
N SER A 502 19.00 5.17 -26.82
CA SER A 502 17.54 5.06 -26.65
C SER A 502 17.13 4.50 -25.28
N GLU A 503 17.93 3.67 -24.67
CA GLU A 503 17.67 3.17 -23.30
C GLU A 503 17.68 4.28 -22.23
N TYR A 504 18.40 5.38 -22.47
CA TYR A 504 18.41 6.55 -21.59
C TYR A 504 17.25 7.53 -21.83
N LYS A 505 16.42 7.34 -22.85
CA LYS A 505 15.27 8.23 -23.18
C LYS A 505 13.92 7.71 -22.65
N TRP A 506 13.87 6.52 -22.07
CA TRP A 506 12.68 5.88 -21.49
C TRP A 506 12.93 5.58 -20.01
#